data_9fa320826e232c5496e30c59db0c39f1
#
_entry.id   9fa320826e232c5496e30c59db0c39f1
#
_cell.length_a   1.000
_cell.length_b   1.000
_cell.length_c   1.000
_cell.angle_alpha   90.00
_cell.angle_beta   90.00
_cell.angle_gamma   90.00
#
_symmetry.space_group_name_H-M   'P 1'
#
loop_
_entity.id
_entity.type
_entity.pdbx_description
1 polymer ?
#
loop_
_entity_poly.entity_id
_entity_poly.type
_entity_poly.pdbx_seq_one_letter_code
_entity_poly.pdbx_strand_id
1 'polypeptide(L)'
;MLDALSGVEVIDEIYVIGMDDESILQSSKPMVYLPDQGALFANIQYGAKQIIQASNQDETIILASGDIPALTAEMVRWLIAQVDSDLFDLYYSVIPRDVMEKTFPKSNRSYIHFRDIDVCGGDINVFNTRLFKSSTPLWESLTEARKNYLKQAAMVGIGTMLLILFKAISLQKAVDRICKKLKIRGKALPVPYAEMGMDVDKPHQLALMQSFLENRSA
;
A
#
# COMPACT_ATOMS: atom_id res chain seq x y z
N MET A 1 11.42 6.52 7.22
CA MET A 1 10.93 5.37 6.45
C MET A 1 12.08 4.41 6.07
N LEU A 2 13.16 4.84 5.43
CA LEU A 2 14.28 3.93 5.05
C LEU A 2 14.85 3.19 6.25
N ASP A 3 15.07 3.86 7.38
CA ASP A 3 15.55 3.21 8.62
C ASP A 3 14.59 2.11 9.10
N ALA A 4 13.28 2.33 8.91
CA ALA A 4 12.28 1.31 9.26
C ALA A 4 12.39 0.05 8.41
N LEU A 5 12.60 0.21 7.10
CA LEU A 5 12.79 -0.92 6.19
C LEU A 5 14.15 -1.58 6.40
N SER A 6 15.22 -0.79 6.51
CA SER A 6 16.57 -1.30 6.73
C SER A 6 16.75 -2.05 8.05
N GLY A 7 15.97 -1.67 9.07
CA GLY A 7 15.96 -2.30 10.40
C GLY A 7 15.22 -3.64 10.47
N VAL A 8 14.76 -4.19 9.32
CA VAL A 8 14.07 -5.49 9.26
C VAL A 8 14.97 -6.51 8.57
N GLU A 9 15.32 -7.57 9.27
CA GLU A 9 16.33 -8.54 8.83
C GLU A 9 15.97 -9.25 7.52
N VAL A 10 14.70 -9.60 7.33
CA VAL A 10 14.20 -10.35 6.17
C VAL A 10 14.03 -9.49 4.90
N ILE A 11 14.32 -8.20 4.97
CA ILE A 11 14.39 -7.34 3.78
C ILE A 11 15.84 -7.38 3.29
N ASP A 12 16.06 -7.92 2.11
CA ASP A 12 17.40 -8.06 1.56
C ASP A 12 17.86 -6.81 0.81
N GLU A 13 16.95 -6.16 0.06
CA GLU A 13 17.26 -5.07 -0.84
C GLU A 13 16.08 -4.07 -0.95
N ILE A 14 16.40 -2.81 -1.22
CA ILE A 14 15.41 -1.72 -1.37
C ILE A 14 15.49 -1.15 -2.78
N TYR A 15 14.36 -1.16 -3.49
CA TYR A 15 14.21 -0.54 -4.80
C TYR A 15 13.59 0.84 -4.64
N VAL A 16 14.30 1.88 -5.06
CA VAL A 16 13.85 3.28 -4.99
C VAL A 16 13.46 3.74 -6.40
N ILE A 17 12.24 4.22 -6.57
CA ILE A 17 11.74 4.65 -7.88
C ILE A 17 11.36 6.13 -7.84
N GLY A 18 11.82 6.89 -8.85
CA GLY A 18 11.44 8.29 -9.03
C GLY A 18 12.32 9.29 -8.29
N MET A 19 13.54 8.90 -7.93
CA MET A 19 14.55 9.84 -7.42
C MET A 19 15.65 10.04 -8.45
N ASP A 20 15.97 11.32 -8.70
CA ASP A 20 17.02 11.71 -9.67
C ASP A 20 18.41 11.78 -9.02
N ASP A 21 18.48 12.00 -7.70
CA ASP A 21 19.74 12.12 -6.94
C ASP A 21 19.87 10.97 -5.92
N GLU A 22 20.73 10.02 -6.27
CA GLU A 22 21.03 8.83 -5.44
C GLU A 22 21.81 9.17 -4.17
N SER A 23 22.48 10.32 -4.12
CA SER A 23 23.35 10.72 -3.00
C SER A 23 22.57 11.15 -1.75
N ILE A 24 21.27 11.46 -1.88
CA ILE A 24 20.45 12.00 -0.79
C ILE A 24 20.05 10.92 0.22
N LEU A 25 19.85 9.69 -0.25
CA LEU A 25 19.36 8.61 0.60
C LEU A 25 20.51 7.75 1.15
N GLN A 26 20.39 7.39 2.43
CA GLN A 26 21.31 6.45 3.08
C GLN A 26 20.51 5.27 3.64
N SER A 27 21.05 4.07 3.47
CA SER A 27 20.49 2.83 3.99
C SER A 27 21.61 1.86 4.37
N SER A 28 21.37 1.05 5.39
CA SER A 28 22.25 -0.08 5.72
C SER A 28 22.02 -1.31 4.82
N LYS A 29 20.94 -1.30 4.02
CA LYS A 29 20.64 -2.32 3.02
C LYS A 29 21.06 -1.85 1.62
N PRO A 30 21.38 -2.76 0.70
CA PRO A 30 21.58 -2.42 -0.70
C PRO A 30 20.39 -1.67 -1.27
N MET A 31 20.64 -0.65 -2.08
CA MET A 31 19.61 0.11 -2.78
C MET A 31 19.81 0.05 -4.29
N VAL A 32 18.72 -0.17 -5.02
CA VAL A 32 18.66 -0.11 -6.48
C VAL A 32 17.77 1.06 -6.87
N TYR A 33 18.33 1.99 -7.64
CA TYR A 33 17.59 3.17 -8.11
C TYR A 33 17.01 2.92 -9.49
N LEU A 34 15.72 3.21 -9.64
CA LEU A 34 14.99 3.01 -10.88
C LEU A 34 14.36 4.32 -11.35
N PRO A 35 14.39 4.59 -12.66
CA PRO A 35 13.78 5.80 -13.20
C PRO A 35 12.26 5.81 -13.06
N ASP A 36 11.69 7.02 -12.88
CA ASP A 36 10.25 7.23 -12.89
C ASP A 36 9.64 6.87 -14.25
N GLN A 37 8.56 6.11 -14.22
CA GLN A 37 7.79 5.72 -15.39
C GLN A 37 6.57 6.64 -15.64
N GLY A 38 6.51 7.78 -14.92
CA GLY A 38 5.47 8.80 -15.06
C GLY A 38 4.11 8.43 -14.48
N ALA A 39 3.97 7.27 -13.82
CA ALA A 39 2.73 6.86 -13.17
C ALA A 39 2.99 5.81 -12.10
N LEU A 40 2.23 5.88 -10.99
CA LEU A 40 2.35 4.96 -9.85
C LEU A 40 2.32 3.47 -10.29
N PHE A 41 1.30 3.07 -11.05
CA PHE A 41 1.20 1.67 -11.49
C PHE A 41 2.28 1.26 -12.49
N ALA A 42 2.75 2.17 -13.33
CA ALA A 42 3.88 1.90 -14.21
C ALA A 42 5.18 1.71 -13.41
N ASN A 43 5.38 2.52 -12.38
CA ASN A 43 6.50 2.39 -11.45
C ASN A 43 6.47 1.04 -10.73
N ILE A 44 5.31 0.65 -10.17
CA ILE A 44 5.13 -0.63 -9.50
C ILE A 44 5.43 -1.80 -10.45
N GLN A 45 4.88 -1.78 -11.67
CA GLN A 45 5.13 -2.82 -12.66
C GLN A 45 6.60 -2.89 -13.08
N TYR A 46 7.23 -1.74 -13.27
CA TYR A 46 8.63 -1.67 -13.65
C TYR A 46 9.53 -2.22 -12.55
N GLY A 47 9.35 -1.77 -11.31
CA GLY A 47 10.08 -2.28 -10.15
C GLY A 47 9.91 -3.80 -9.97
N ALA A 48 8.67 -4.30 -10.01
CA ALA A 48 8.41 -5.72 -9.90
C ALA A 48 9.09 -6.54 -11.01
N LYS A 49 9.14 -6.04 -12.26
CA LYS A 49 9.86 -6.69 -13.36
C LYS A 49 11.36 -6.75 -13.11
N GLN A 50 11.97 -5.68 -12.57
CA GLN A 50 13.40 -5.68 -12.22
C GLN A 50 13.69 -6.72 -11.14
N ILE A 51 12.86 -6.82 -10.11
CA ILE A 51 13.00 -7.82 -9.04
C ILE A 51 12.88 -9.25 -9.61
N ILE A 52 11.87 -9.52 -10.45
CA ILE A 52 11.69 -10.82 -11.10
C ILE A 52 12.91 -11.19 -11.95
N GLN A 53 13.52 -10.24 -12.66
CA GLN A 53 14.70 -10.49 -13.48
C GLN A 53 15.95 -10.77 -12.63
N ALA A 54 16.06 -10.14 -11.46
CA ALA A 54 17.19 -10.32 -10.56
C ALA A 54 17.14 -11.66 -9.79
N SER A 55 15.96 -12.07 -9.30
CA SER A 55 15.83 -13.23 -8.41
C SER A 55 15.57 -14.55 -9.14
N ASN A 56 15.00 -14.52 -10.35
CA ASN A 56 14.54 -15.70 -11.12
C ASN A 56 13.48 -16.57 -10.39
N GLN A 57 12.89 -16.10 -9.31
CA GLN A 57 11.87 -16.80 -8.53
C GLN A 57 10.71 -15.86 -8.17
N ASP A 58 9.70 -16.39 -7.49
CA ASP A 58 8.61 -15.59 -6.95
C ASP A 58 9.07 -14.92 -5.66
N GLU A 59 8.95 -13.59 -5.60
CA GLU A 59 9.31 -12.79 -4.45
C GLU A 59 8.10 -12.14 -3.81
N THR A 60 8.19 -11.92 -2.51
CA THR A 60 7.24 -11.09 -1.76
C THR A 60 7.81 -9.68 -1.66
N ILE A 61 7.07 -8.71 -2.18
CA ILE A 61 7.46 -7.31 -2.24
C ILE A 61 6.64 -6.49 -1.26
N ILE A 62 7.30 -5.66 -0.48
CA ILE A 62 6.68 -4.58 0.29
C ILE A 62 6.72 -3.32 -0.55
N LEU A 63 5.56 -2.79 -0.92
CA LEU A 63 5.42 -1.48 -1.54
C LEU A 63 5.13 -0.46 -0.44
N ALA A 64 5.99 0.51 -0.28
CA ALA A 64 5.81 1.61 0.66
C ALA A 64 5.85 2.95 -0.07
N SER A 65 4.94 3.86 0.29
CA SER A 65 5.02 5.26 -0.14
C SER A 65 6.20 5.96 0.55
N GLY A 66 6.85 6.90 -0.15
CA GLY A 66 8.00 7.64 0.36
C GLY A 66 7.67 8.67 1.44
N ASP A 67 6.41 9.00 1.62
CA ASP A 67 5.88 10.10 2.43
C ASP A 67 5.21 9.69 3.73
N ILE A 68 5.52 8.50 4.26
CA ILE A 68 5.09 7.98 5.58
C ILE A 68 6.23 8.02 6.61
N PRO A 69 6.58 9.20 7.15
CA PRO A 69 7.79 9.38 7.97
C PRO A 69 7.73 8.71 9.33
N ALA A 70 6.54 8.39 9.86
CA ALA A 70 6.37 7.76 11.16
C ALA A 70 6.44 6.23 11.15
N LEU A 71 6.67 5.61 9.98
CA LEU A 71 6.85 4.16 9.86
C LEU A 71 8.03 3.68 10.72
N THR A 72 7.87 2.54 11.39
CA THR A 72 8.91 1.90 12.20
C THR A 72 9.18 0.46 11.76
N ALA A 73 10.34 -0.06 12.12
CA ALA A 73 10.70 -1.45 11.86
C ALA A 73 9.74 -2.45 12.53
N GLU A 74 9.18 -2.11 13.70
CA GLU A 74 8.18 -2.93 14.39
C GLU A 74 6.90 -3.07 13.55
N MET A 75 6.41 -1.97 12.98
CA MET A 75 5.23 -1.97 12.10
C MET A 75 5.47 -2.80 10.85
N VAL A 76 6.66 -2.71 10.26
CA VAL A 76 7.03 -3.52 9.08
C VAL A 76 7.12 -5.00 9.46
N ARG A 77 7.73 -5.36 10.60
CA ARG A 77 7.74 -6.75 11.08
C ARG A 77 6.34 -7.28 11.34
N TRP A 78 5.47 -6.46 11.94
CA TRP A 78 4.08 -6.82 12.15
C TRP A 78 3.38 -7.11 10.81
N LEU A 79 3.57 -6.25 9.81
CA LEU A 79 2.99 -6.43 8.47
C LEU A 79 3.45 -7.75 7.85
N ILE A 80 4.74 -8.04 7.88
CA ILE A 80 5.33 -9.27 7.34
C ILE A 80 4.76 -10.50 8.04
N ALA A 81 4.57 -10.46 9.35
CA ALA A 81 3.99 -11.55 10.13
C ALA A 81 2.52 -11.86 9.77
N GLN A 82 1.81 -10.95 9.09
CA GLN A 82 0.44 -11.18 8.61
C GLN A 82 0.40 -11.82 7.21
N VAL A 83 1.55 -11.92 6.54
CA VAL A 83 1.62 -12.35 5.14
C VAL A 83 1.76 -13.86 5.05
N ASP A 84 0.87 -14.46 4.26
CA ASP A 84 0.96 -15.86 3.82
C ASP A 84 0.91 -15.84 2.27
N SER A 85 2.08 -15.91 1.66
CA SER A 85 2.24 -15.84 0.20
C SER A 85 1.64 -17.05 -0.53
N ASP A 86 1.37 -18.17 0.16
CA ASP A 86 0.73 -19.32 -0.43
C ASP A 86 -0.79 -19.12 -0.59
N LEU A 87 -1.38 -18.33 0.29
CA LEU A 87 -2.81 -18.03 0.27
C LEU A 87 -3.16 -16.84 -0.61
N PHE A 88 -2.38 -15.75 -0.53
CA PHE A 88 -2.72 -14.49 -1.19
C PHE A 88 -1.53 -13.90 -1.94
N ASP A 89 -1.83 -13.24 -3.07
CA ASP A 89 -0.85 -12.54 -3.89
C ASP A 89 -0.82 -11.03 -3.61
N LEU A 90 -1.84 -10.51 -2.91
CA LEU A 90 -1.95 -9.10 -2.52
C LEU A 90 -2.52 -8.98 -1.11
N TYR A 91 -1.80 -8.27 -0.25
CA TYR A 91 -2.28 -7.74 1.02
C TYR A 91 -2.38 -6.23 0.92
N TYR A 92 -3.60 -5.73 0.90
CA TYR A 92 -3.88 -4.31 0.85
C TYR A 92 -4.17 -3.79 2.25
N SER A 93 -3.27 -2.96 2.78
CA SER A 93 -3.42 -2.38 4.11
C SER A 93 -4.56 -1.38 4.14
N VAL A 94 -5.41 -1.47 5.14
CA VAL A 94 -6.47 -0.51 5.43
C VAL A 94 -6.39 -0.10 6.90
N ILE A 95 -6.57 1.18 7.18
CA ILE A 95 -6.52 1.69 8.55
C ILE A 95 -7.95 1.90 9.04
N PRO A 96 -8.39 1.20 10.11
CA PRO A 96 -9.67 1.44 10.75
C PRO A 96 -9.79 2.88 11.22
N ARG A 97 -11.00 3.45 11.10
CA ARG A 97 -11.25 4.85 11.47
C ARG A 97 -10.94 5.13 12.92
N ASP A 98 -11.31 4.25 13.82
CA ASP A 98 -11.05 4.38 15.25
C ASP A 98 -9.54 4.40 15.56
N VAL A 99 -8.73 3.59 14.85
CA VAL A 99 -7.27 3.60 14.93
C VAL A 99 -6.72 4.93 14.44
N MET A 100 -7.16 5.39 13.26
CA MET A 100 -6.69 6.64 12.66
C MET A 100 -7.06 7.85 13.54
N GLU A 101 -8.33 7.97 13.92
CA GLU A 101 -8.81 9.12 14.70
C GLU A 101 -8.28 9.16 16.13
N LYS A 102 -7.93 8.00 16.70
CA LYS A 102 -7.29 7.93 18.02
C LYS A 102 -5.88 8.49 18.01
N THR A 103 -5.11 8.20 16.96
CA THR A 103 -3.70 8.62 16.83
C THR A 103 -3.59 10.01 16.19
N PHE A 104 -4.38 10.26 15.15
CA PHE A 104 -4.37 11.50 14.37
C PHE A 104 -5.78 12.11 14.23
N PRO A 105 -6.36 12.66 15.31
CA PRO A 105 -7.76 13.11 15.33
C PRO A 105 -8.09 14.26 14.38
N LYS A 106 -7.08 14.90 13.78
CA LYS A 106 -7.23 15.99 12.80
C LYS A 106 -6.64 15.64 11.44
N SER A 107 -6.48 14.35 11.15
CA SER A 107 -5.88 13.88 9.89
C SER A 107 -6.69 14.27 8.64
N ASN A 108 -8.00 14.48 8.79
CA ASN A 108 -8.93 14.74 7.68
C ASN A 108 -8.86 13.69 6.56
N ARG A 109 -8.65 12.41 6.94
CA ARG A 109 -8.64 11.28 6.00
C ARG A 109 -10.05 11.01 5.47
N SER A 110 -10.12 10.59 4.23
CA SER A 110 -11.37 10.12 3.62
C SER A 110 -11.59 8.64 3.95
N TYR A 111 -12.79 8.29 4.43
CA TYR A 111 -13.12 6.92 4.80
C TYR A 111 -14.10 6.29 3.81
N ILE A 112 -13.87 5.02 3.51
CA ILE A 112 -14.86 4.15 2.87
C ILE A 112 -15.64 3.45 3.99
N HIS A 113 -16.96 3.53 3.89
CA HIS A 113 -17.87 3.02 4.90
C HIS A 113 -18.42 1.65 4.48
N PHE A 114 -18.00 0.61 5.18
CA PHE A 114 -18.58 -0.72 5.04
C PHE A 114 -19.65 -0.95 6.12
N ARG A 115 -20.37 -2.08 6.03
CA ARG A 115 -21.38 -2.42 7.04
C ARG A 115 -20.77 -2.65 8.43
N ASP A 116 -19.56 -3.19 8.47
CA ASP A 116 -18.85 -3.66 9.67
C ASP A 116 -17.73 -2.74 10.14
N ILE A 117 -17.17 -1.91 9.25
CA ILE A 117 -16.02 -1.08 9.57
C ILE A 117 -15.92 0.13 8.62
N ASP A 118 -15.45 1.25 9.13
CA ASP A 118 -15.01 2.40 8.35
C ASP A 118 -13.49 2.37 8.22
N VAL A 119 -12.95 2.48 7.01
CA VAL A 119 -11.50 2.39 6.76
C VAL A 119 -11.03 3.46 5.78
N CYS A 120 -9.77 3.90 5.93
CA CYS A 120 -9.02 4.57 4.86
C CYS A 120 -7.92 3.65 4.32
N GLY A 121 -7.34 3.99 3.17
CA GLY A 121 -6.21 3.26 2.59
C GLY A 121 -4.96 3.40 3.45
N GLY A 122 -4.15 2.35 3.48
CA GLY A 122 -2.79 2.39 3.98
C GLY A 122 -1.78 2.62 2.84
N ASP A 123 -0.65 3.18 3.18
CA ASP A 123 0.41 3.61 2.26
C ASP A 123 1.58 2.61 2.21
N ILE A 124 1.40 1.45 2.83
CA ILE A 124 2.30 0.30 2.75
C ILE A 124 1.49 -0.97 2.49
N ASN A 125 1.86 -1.72 1.46
CA ASN A 125 1.14 -2.90 0.99
C ASN A 125 2.13 -4.02 0.67
N VAL A 126 1.63 -5.27 0.61
CA VAL A 126 2.48 -6.42 0.25
C VAL A 126 1.86 -7.16 -0.92
N PHE A 127 2.70 -7.54 -1.88
CA PHE A 127 2.28 -8.37 -2.98
C PHE A 127 3.38 -9.36 -3.42
N ASN A 128 2.92 -10.44 -4.01
CA ASN A 128 3.80 -11.43 -4.62
C ASN A 128 4.02 -11.12 -6.09
N THR A 129 5.24 -11.30 -6.58
CA THR A 129 5.62 -11.06 -7.98
C THR A 129 4.82 -11.89 -8.99
N ARG A 130 4.16 -12.98 -8.55
CA ARG A 130 3.22 -13.74 -9.39
C ARG A 130 2.13 -12.89 -10.03
N LEU A 131 1.69 -11.81 -9.34
CA LEU A 131 0.72 -10.87 -9.90
C LEU A 131 1.17 -10.22 -11.20
N PHE A 132 2.48 -10.12 -11.43
CA PHE A 132 3.07 -9.45 -12.59
C PHE A 132 3.48 -10.41 -13.71
N LYS A 133 3.55 -11.71 -13.41
CA LYS A 133 3.88 -12.75 -14.40
C LYS A 133 2.69 -13.12 -15.29
N SER A 134 1.49 -12.96 -14.80
CA SER A 134 0.25 -13.19 -15.55
C SER A 134 -0.24 -11.88 -16.16
N SER A 135 -0.66 -11.91 -17.44
CA SER A 135 -1.43 -10.84 -18.08
C SER A 135 -2.83 -10.82 -17.44
N THR A 136 -2.92 -10.29 -16.22
CA THR A 136 -4.21 -10.18 -15.55
C THR A 136 -4.96 -8.95 -16.06
N PRO A 137 -6.29 -9.01 -16.20
CA PRO A 137 -7.12 -7.85 -16.51
C PRO A 137 -6.92 -6.68 -15.55
N LEU A 138 -6.31 -6.94 -14.39
CA LEU A 138 -5.95 -5.96 -13.38
C LEU A 138 -5.07 -4.84 -13.95
N TRP A 139 -3.96 -5.19 -14.61
CA TRP A 139 -2.98 -4.20 -15.06
C TRP A 139 -3.51 -3.33 -16.20
N GLU A 140 -4.22 -3.95 -17.15
CA GLU A 140 -4.90 -3.21 -18.22
C GLU A 140 -5.95 -2.25 -17.63
N SER A 141 -6.76 -2.76 -16.70
CA SER A 141 -7.81 -1.99 -16.03
C SER A 141 -7.25 -0.84 -15.20
N LEU A 142 -6.16 -1.03 -14.45
CA LEU A 142 -5.52 0.02 -13.64
C LEU A 142 -4.91 1.11 -14.50
N THR A 143 -4.25 0.74 -15.60
CA THR A 143 -3.67 1.69 -16.55
C THR A 143 -4.75 2.54 -17.25
N GLU A 144 -5.84 1.91 -17.65
CA GLU A 144 -6.97 2.59 -18.30
C GLU A 144 -7.84 3.40 -17.32
N ALA A 145 -8.01 2.93 -16.09
CA ALA A 145 -8.85 3.55 -15.07
C ALA A 145 -8.30 4.90 -14.60
N ARG A 146 -6.98 5.16 -14.71
CA ARG A 146 -6.35 6.43 -14.32
C ARG A 146 -7.02 7.65 -14.99
N LYS A 147 -7.57 7.49 -16.19
CA LYS A 147 -8.17 8.60 -16.97
C LYS A 147 -9.70 8.63 -16.95
N ASN A 148 -10.36 7.66 -16.29
CA ASN A 148 -11.81 7.53 -16.39
C ASN A 148 -12.45 6.93 -15.14
N TYR A 149 -13.16 7.77 -14.37
CA TYR A 149 -13.88 7.36 -13.15
C TYR A 149 -14.89 6.23 -13.39
N LEU A 150 -15.51 6.16 -14.58
CA LEU A 150 -16.42 5.07 -14.96
C LEU A 150 -15.68 3.73 -15.09
N LYS A 151 -14.43 3.74 -15.55
CA LYS A 151 -13.61 2.53 -15.64
C LYS A 151 -13.14 2.08 -14.25
N GLN A 152 -12.82 3.01 -13.35
CA GLN A 152 -12.54 2.69 -11.93
C GLN A 152 -13.77 2.02 -11.28
N ALA A 153 -14.94 2.61 -11.48
CA ALA A 153 -16.21 2.04 -11.04
C ALA A 153 -16.46 0.65 -11.64
N ALA A 154 -16.13 0.48 -12.91
CA ALA A 154 -16.25 -0.82 -13.57
C ALA A 154 -15.31 -1.87 -12.99
N MET A 155 -14.11 -1.54 -12.52
CA MET A 155 -13.18 -2.48 -11.84
C MET A 155 -13.80 -3.05 -10.56
N VAL A 156 -14.33 -2.19 -9.71
CA VAL A 156 -14.99 -2.58 -8.46
C VAL A 156 -16.30 -3.34 -8.76
N GLY A 157 -16.97 -2.98 -9.85
CA GLY A 157 -18.29 -3.48 -10.22
C GLY A 157 -19.42 -2.64 -9.62
N ILE A 158 -20.32 -2.16 -10.48
CA ILE A 158 -21.41 -1.26 -10.11
C ILE A 158 -22.23 -1.81 -8.93
N GLY A 159 -22.56 -3.11 -8.95
CA GLY A 159 -23.29 -3.75 -7.85
C GLY A 159 -22.53 -3.74 -6.52
N THR A 160 -21.21 -3.94 -6.54
CA THR A 160 -20.38 -3.85 -5.33
C THR A 160 -20.29 -2.40 -4.84
N MET A 161 -20.14 -1.44 -5.75
CA MET A 161 -20.13 -0.01 -5.41
C MET A 161 -21.44 0.43 -4.75
N LEU A 162 -22.58 0.03 -5.28
CA LEU A 162 -23.89 0.34 -4.69
C LEU A 162 -24.00 -0.26 -3.28
N LEU A 163 -23.55 -1.52 -3.09
CA LEU A 163 -23.55 -2.15 -1.78
C LEU A 163 -22.64 -1.43 -0.77
N ILE A 164 -21.49 -0.89 -1.21
CA ILE A 164 -20.61 -0.07 -0.36
C ILE A 164 -21.29 1.27 -0.06
N LEU A 165 -21.83 1.95 -1.07
CA LEU A 165 -22.51 3.25 -0.91
C LEU A 165 -23.66 3.17 0.11
N PHE A 166 -24.45 2.09 0.07
CA PHE A 166 -25.54 1.85 1.03
C PHE A 166 -25.11 1.14 2.33
N LYS A 167 -23.79 0.96 2.55
CA LYS A 167 -23.24 0.23 3.69
C LYS A 167 -23.84 -1.17 3.89
N ALA A 168 -24.19 -1.82 2.78
CA ALA A 168 -24.90 -3.12 2.78
C ALA A 168 -23.95 -4.33 2.69
N ILE A 169 -22.64 -4.10 2.51
CA ILE A 169 -21.64 -5.14 2.37
C ILE A 169 -20.51 -4.95 3.39
N SER A 170 -19.98 -6.06 3.94
CA SER A 170 -18.79 -6.03 4.80
C SER A 170 -17.51 -5.87 3.97
N LEU A 171 -16.45 -5.36 4.60
CA LEU A 171 -15.14 -5.19 3.98
C LEU A 171 -14.68 -6.49 3.28
N GLN A 172 -14.66 -7.61 4.00
CA GLN A 172 -14.20 -8.89 3.43
C GLN A 172 -15.02 -9.32 2.21
N LYS A 173 -16.35 -9.23 2.27
CA LYS A 173 -17.20 -9.58 1.12
C LYS A 173 -17.01 -8.66 -0.08
N ALA A 174 -16.71 -7.38 0.15
CA ALA A 174 -16.39 -6.45 -0.94
C ALA A 174 -15.07 -6.83 -1.61
N VAL A 175 -14.03 -7.11 -0.81
CA VAL A 175 -12.72 -7.57 -1.29
C VAL A 175 -12.86 -8.88 -2.08
N ASP A 176 -13.57 -9.87 -1.57
CA ASP A 176 -13.78 -11.17 -2.25
C ASP A 176 -14.42 -10.98 -3.64
N ARG A 177 -15.42 -10.08 -3.75
CA ARG A 177 -16.06 -9.77 -5.03
C ARG A 177 -15.11 -9.09 -6.02
N ILE A 178 -14.31 -8.14 -5.53
CA ILE A 178 -13.32 -7.42 -6.36
C ILE A 178 -12.24 -8.40 -6.82
N CYS A 179 -11.69 -9.19 -5.92
CA CYS A 179 -10.66 -10.18 -6.22
C CYS A 179 -11.14 -11.24 -7.22
N LYS A 180 -12.37 -11.74 -7.05
CA LYS A 180 -12.98 -12.66 -8.02
C LYS A 180 -13.10 -12.05 -9.41
N LYS A 181 -13.51 -10.79 -9.49
CA LYS A 181 -13.64 -10.07 -10.76
C LYS A 181 -12.31 -9.83 -11.43
N LEU A 182 -11.29 -9.44 -10.66
CA LEU A 182 -9.94 -9.16 -11.14
C LEU A 182 -9.11 -10.44 -11.34
N LYS A 183 -9.64 -11.61 -10.93
CA LYS A 183 -8.95 -12.91 -10.96
C LYS A 183 -7.62 -12.90 -10.19
N ILE A 184 -7.61 -12.26 -9.03
CA ILE A 184 -6.45 -12.20 -8.12
C ILE A 184 -6.81 -12.82 -6.77
N ARG A 185 -5.80 -13.26 -6.01
CA ARG A 185 -5.94 -13.67 -4.63
C ARG A 185 -5.51 -12.50 -3.73
N GLY A 186 -6.46 -11.73 -3.26
CA GLY A 186 -6.19 -10.55 -2.43
C GLY A 186 -6.93 -10.55 -1.10
N LYS A 187 -6.34 -9.89 -0.11
CA LYS A 187 -6.90 -9.72 1.23
C LYS A 187 -6.77 -8.25 1.65
N ALA A 188 -7.83 -7.65 2.18
CA ALA A 188 -7.68 -6.41 2.93
C ALA A 188 -7.18 -6.75 4.33
N LEU A 189 -6.16 -6.03 4.78
CA LEU A 189 -5.54 -6.21 6.07
C LEU A 189 -5.82 -4.98 6.94
N PRO A 190 -6.73 -5.07 7.94
CA PRO A 190 -6.90 -4.01 8.92
C PRO A 190 -5.63 -3.87 9.78
N VAL A 191 -5.00 -2.70 9.72
CA VAL A 191 -3.72 -2.41 10.34
C VAL A 191 -3.95 -1.65 11.65
N PRO A 192 -3.34 -2.05 12.78
CA PRO A 192 -3.52 -1.41 14.08
C PRO A 192 -2.64 -0.15 14.28
N TYR A 193 -1.93 0.28 13.25
CA TYR A 193 -1.01 1.42 13.27
C TYR A 193 -1.47 2.50 12.29
N ALA A 194 -1.91 3.65 12.82
CA ALA A 194 -2.36 4.78 11.99
C ALA A 194 -1.23 5.35 11.13
N GLU A 195 0.01 5.26 11.62
CA GLU A 195 1.23 5.73 10.97
C GLU A 195 1.48 5.08 9.60
N MET A 196 0.98 3.85 9.39
CA MET A 196 1.09 3.14 8.12
C MET A 196 0.10 3.64 7.04
N GLY A 197 -0.74 4.60 7.37
CA GLY A 197 -1.67 5.25 6.45
C GLY A 197 -1.73 6.76 6.67
N MET A 198 -0.68 7.36 7.24
CA MET A 198 -0.60 8.79 7.45
C MET A 198 0.52 9.38 6.59
N ASP A 199 0.21 9.59 5.32
CA ASP A 199 1.03 10.29 4.34
C ASP A 199 1.08 11.82 4.61
N VAL A 200 2.09 12.47 4.07
CA VAL A 200 2.32 13.91 4.22
C VAL A 200 2.18 14.62 2.87
N ASP A 201 0.95 14.76 2.42
CA ASP A 201 0.60 15.45 1.16
C ASP A 201 0.29 16.94 1.33
N LYS A 202 -0.10 17.36 2.53
CA LYS A 202 -0.64 18.70 2.78
C LYS A 202 0.06 19.37 3.97
N PRO A 203 0.14 20.74 3.98
CA PRO A 203 0.83 21.45 5.07
C PRO A 203 0.30 21.12 6.48
N HIS A 204 -1.00 20.88 6.66
CA HIS A 204 -1.55 20.55 7.95
C HIS A 204 -1.15 19.12 8.39
N GLN A 205 -0.97 18.18 7.46
CA GLN A 205 -0.46 16.83 7.75
C GLN A 205 1.01 16.89 8.15
N LEU A 206 1.81 17.73 7.49
CA LEU A 206 3.20 17.97 7.88
C LEU A 206 3.31 18.48 9.32
N ALA A 207 2.55 19.53 9.69
CA ALA A 207 2.55 20.07 11.04
C ALA A 207 2.12 19.03 12.10
N LEU A 208 1.09 18.24 11.78
CA LEU A 208 0.59 17.17 12.63
C LEU A 208 1.65 16.07 12.82
N MET A 209 2.32 15.68 11.75
CA MET A 209 3.37 14.66 11.78
C MET A 209 4.62 15.15 12.51
N GLN A 210 5.04 16.40 12.33
CA GLN A 210 6.16 16.99 13.08
C GLN A 210 5.89 16.93 14.58
N SER A 211 4.73 17.42 15.03
CA SER A 211 4.34 17.35 16.43
C SER A 211 4.29 15.93 16.98
N PHE A 212 3.81 14.98 16.18
CA PHE A 212 3.75 13.57 16.57
C PHE A 212 5.15 12.97 16.78
N LEU A 213 6.09 13.24 15.86
CA LEU A 213 7.46 12.72 15.93
C LEU A 213 8.27 13.35 17.07
N GLU A 214 8.10 14.66 17.32
CA GLU A 214 8.71 15.36 18.46
C GLU A 214 8.28 14.75 19.79
N ASN A 215 6.97 14.52 19.98
CA ASN A 215 6.43 13.91 21.20
C ASN A 215 6.86 12.44 21.40
N ARG A 216 7.25 11.76 20.33
CA ARG A 216 7.71 10.37 20.40
C ARG A 216 9.21 10.26 20.73
N SER A 217 9.95 11.33 20.49
CA SER A 217 11.40 11.40 20.74
C SER A 217 11.73 11.93 22.14
N ALA A 218 10.74 12.47 22.85
CA ALA A 218 10.86 13.01 24.22
C ALA A 218 10.53 11.92 25.24
#